data_78348717a8db9cf84106c31d0b3f585f
#
_entry.id   78348717a8db9cf84106c31d0b3f585f
#
_cell.length_a   1.000
_cell.length_b   1.000
_cell.length_c   1.000
_cell.angle_alpha   90.00
_cell.angle_beta   90.00
_cell.angle_gamma   90.00
#
_symmetry.space_group_name_H-M   'P 1'
#
loop_
_entity.id
_entity.type
_entity.pdbx_description
1 polymer ?
#
loop_
_entity_poly.entity_id
_entity_poly.type
_entity_poly.pdbx_seq_one_letter_code
_entity_poly.pdbx_strand_id
1 'polypeptide(L)'
;MQQLFDLIQQELPGAKPLLIAIRGSHAYGTALPTSDTDYAGVYIQPMEDILGFKYKQQINDDKNDVVFYEIRRFLELLKSNNPNILELLNLPEDCIIYKDPIFDIILDNKNSFLTKGCRNSFAGYATQQISKSRGQDKKQNWEKDKVTRKTPLDFCYFHFGSNSVPLTTYLNDKGMDQKFCGLSKVPHSRDTYALYY
;
A
#
# COMPACT_ATOMS: atom_id res chain seq x y z
N MET A 1 -0.49 19.26 -19.06
CA MET A 1 0.44 20.09 -18.26
C MET A 1 -0.32 21.09 -17.39
N GLN A 2 -1.11 22.02 -17.96
CA GLN A 2 -1.83 23.05 -17.19
C GLN A 2 -2.66 22.46 -16.04
N GLN A 3 -3.43 21.42 -16.28
CA GLN A 3 -4.27 20.75 -15.25
C GLN A 3 -3.47 20.26 -14.02
N LEU A 4 -2.23 19.80 -14.19
CA LEU A 4 -1.37 19.34 -13.10
C LEU A 4 -0.84 20.52 -12.27
N PHE A 5 -0.53 21.64 -12.92
CA PHE A 5 -0.19 22.89 -12.24
C PHE A 5 -1.40 23.43 -11.47
N ASP A 6 -2.57 23.45 -12.10
CA ASP A 6 -3.81 23.94 -11.49
C ASP A 6 -4.18 23.13 -10.24
N LEU A 7 -3.98 21.80 -10.27
CA LEU A 7 -4.20 20.94 -9.11
C LEU A 7 -3.32 21.36 -7.92
N ILE A 8 -2.03 21.60 -8.16
CA ILE A 8 -1.11 22.05 -7.11
C ILE A 8 -1.55 23.42 -6.57
N GLN A 9 -1.94 24.35 -7.44
CA GLN A 9 -2.35 25.70 -7.05
C GLN A 9 -3.72 25.74 -6.34
N GLN A 10 -4.63 24.85 -6.70
CA GLN A 10 -5.93 24.72 -6.04
C GLN A 10 -5.78 24.18 -4.61
N GLU A 11 -4.93 23.19 -4.44
CA GLU A 11 -4.67 22.55 -3.15
C GLU A 11 -3.78 23.42 -2.23
N LEU A 12 -2.82 24.13 -2.82
CA LEU A 12 -1.83 24.94 -2.11
C LEU A 12 -1.48 26.19 -2.93
N PRO A 13 -2.22 27.28 -2.76
CA PRO A 13 -1.92 28.55 -3.43
C PRO A 13 -0.49 29.02 -3.13
N GLY A 14 0.27 29.33 -4.17
CA GLY A 14 1.66 29.76 -4.06
C GLY A 14 2.72 28.66 -4.00
N ALA A 15 2.32 27.39 -3.93
CA ALA A 15 3.26 26.28 -4.06
C ALA A 15 3.86 26.25 -5.48
N LYS A 16 5.15 25.92 -5.58
CA LYS A 16 5.87 25.84 -6.85
C LYS A 16 6.23 24.39 -7.16
N PRO A 17 5.85 23.84 -8.34
CA PRO A 17 6.34 22.56 -8.78
C PRO A 17 7.85 22.62 -9.05
N LEU A 18 8.56 21.58 -8.66
CA LEU A 18 9.99 21.38 -8.93
C LEU A 18 10.20 20.28 -9.96
N LEU A 19 9.36 19.27 -9.97
CA LEU A 19 9.33 18.18 -10.93
C LEU A 19 7.90 17.76 -11.18
N ILE A 20 7.55 17.51 -12.42
CA ILE A 20 6.32 16.82 -12.83
C ILE A 20 6.70 15.81 -13.90
N ALA A 21 6.33 14.56 -13.70
CA ALA A 21 6.72 13.49 -14.61
C ALA A 21 5.63 12.41 -14.71
N ILE A 22 5.67 11.67 -15.82
CA ILE A 22 4.94 10.44 -16.01
C ILE A 22 5.72 9.30 -15.34
N ARG A 23 5.02 8.42 -14.64
CA ARG A 23 5.60 7.24 -13.98
C ARG A 23 4.87 5.95 -14.37
N GLY A 24 5.19 4.86 -13.70
CA GLY A 24 4.50 3.58 -13.86
C GLY A 24 4.79 2.91 -15.20
N SER A 25 3.79 2.27 -15.79
CA SER A 25 3.93 1.46 -17.01
C SER A 25 4.50 2.25 -18.19
N HIS A 26 4.16 3.53 -18.31
CA HIS A 26 4.69 4.41 -19.36
C HIS A 26 6.19 4.65 -19.20
N ALA A 27 6.66 4.92 -17.99
CA ALA A 27 8.08 5.14 -17.71
C ALA A 27 8.93 3.86 -17.87
N TYR A 28 8.32 2.70 -17.67
CA TYR A 28 8.98 1.40 -17.90
C TYR A 28 8.90 0.89 -19.33
N GLY A 29 8.17 1.57 -20.22
CA GLY A 29 7.93 1.09 -21.58
C GLY A 29 7.06 -0.16 -21.67
N THR A 30 6.26 -0.43 -20.64
CA THR A 30 5.34 -1.59 -20.57
C THR A 30 3.87 -1.20 -20.70
N ALA A 31 3.58 0.07 -21.02
CA ALA A 31 2.23 0.57 -21.20
C ALA A 31 1.53 -0.11 -22.39
N LEU A 32 0.28 -0.48 -22.19
CA LEU A 32 -0.64 -0.93 -23.24
C LEU A 32 -1.48 0.24 -23.72
N PRO A 33 -2.14 0.14 -24.91
CA PRO A 33 -3.03 1.20 -25.40
C PRO A 33 -4.18 1.58 -24.45
N THR A 34 -4.49 0.69 -23.51
CA THR A 34 -5.54 0.87 -22.49
C THR A 34 -5.00 1.24 -21.12
N SER A 35 -3.67 1.39 -20.98
CA SER A 35 -3.07 1.76 -19.70
C SER A 35 -3.39 3.20 -19.35
N ASP A 36 -3.73 3.44 -18.11
CA ASP A 36 -3.82 4.75 -17.49
C ASP A 36 -2.45 5.42 -17.39
N THR A 37 -2.45 6.74 -17.26
CA THR A 37 -1.22 7.51 -17.14
C THR A 37 -1.09 8.00 -15.69
N ASP A 38 -0.10 7.46 -15.01
CA ASP A 38 0.26 7.87 -13.66
C ASP A 38 1.20 9.08 -13.69
N TYR A 39 0.93 10.07 -12.85
CA TYR A 39 1.79 11.25 -12.69
C TYR A 39 2.40 11.28 -11.30
N ALA A 40 3.63 11.71 -11.22
CA ALA A 40 4.27 12.02 -9.96
C ALA A 40 5.12 13.28 -10.07
N GLY A 41 5.37 13.90 -8.93
CA GLY A 41 6.23 15.06 -8.92
C GLY A 41 6.60 15.53 -7.54
N VAL A 42 7.29 16.65 -7.52
CA VAL A 42 7.77 17.29 -6.30
C VAL A 42 7.40 18.77 -6.36
N TYR A 43 6.95 19.31 -5.25
CA TYR A 43 6.66 20.73 -5.11
C TYR A 43 7.29 21.30 -3.85
N ILE A 44 7.40 22.62 -3.79
CA ILE A 44 7.81 23.37 -2.59
C ILE A 44 6.68 24.31 -2.18
N GLN A 45 6.35 24.30 -0.89
CA GLN A 45 5.36 25.20 -0.30
C GLN A 45 5.95 26.58 0.04
N PRO A 46 5.12 27.63 0.10
CA PRO A 46 5.50 28.89 0.73
C PRO A 46 6.01 28.68 2.17
N MET A 47 6.99 29.49 2.57
CA MET A 47 7.60 29.38 3.91
C MET A 47 6.57 29.58 5.03
N GLU A 48 5.59 30.43 4.80
CA GLU A 48 4.50 30.70 5.75
C GLU A 48 3.67 29.45 6.06
N ASP A 49 3.44 28.61 5.04
CA ASP A 49 2.70 27.35 5.21
C ASP A 49 3.55 26.29 5.91
N ILE A 50 4.86 26.23 5.60
CA ILE A 50 5.81 25.29 6.23
C ILE A 50 5.97 25.60 7.72
N LEU A 51 6.11 26.85 8.09
CA LEU A 51 6.28 27.30 9.46
C LEU A 51 4.94 27.40 10.23
N GLY A 52 3.83 27.41 9.51
CA GLY A 52 2.48 27.46 10.07
C GLY A 52 1.84 26.08 10.22
N PHE A 53 0.50 26.07 10.32
CA PHE A 53 -0.29 24.84 10.47
C PHE A 53 -0.83 24.27 9.15
N LYS A 54 -0.37 24.79 7.99
CA LYS A 54 -0.85 24.42 6.67
C LYS A 54 0.13 23.51 5.91
N TYR A 55 1.13 22.96 6.61
CA TYR A 55 2.10 22.06 5.98
C TYR A 55 1.40 20.79 5.44
N LYS A 56 1.50 20.56 4.15
CA LYS A 56 0.94 19.41 3.45
C LYS A 56 2.07 18.59 2.82
N GLN A 57 2.21 17.37 3.29
CA GLN A 57 3.31 16.48 2.85
C GLN A 57 3.14 15.94 1.44
N GLN A 58 1.87 15.81 0.99
CA GLN A 58 1.54 15.14 -0.26
C GLN A 58 0.19 15.62 -0.78
N ILE A 59 0.07 15.76 -2.09
CA ILE A 59 -1.17 16.01 -2.81
C ILE A 59 -1.45 14.78 -3.67
N ASN A 60 -2.66 14.23 -3.59
CA ASN A 60 -3.12 13.14 -4.41
C ASN A 60 -4.46 13.50 -5.02
N ASP A 61 -4.75 12.94 -6.19
CA ASP A 61 -6.12 12.86 -6.68
C ASP A 61 -6.87 11.68 -6.00
N ASP A 62 -8.19 11.60 -6.23
CA ASP A 62 -9.05 10.57 -5.63
C ASP A 62 -8.68 9.13 -6.04
N LYS A 63 -8.06 8.97 -7.22
CA LYS A 63 -7.68 7.67 -7.78
C LYS A 63 -6.25 7.27 -7.43
N ASN A 64 -5.44 8.19 -6.92
CA ASN A 64 -3.99 8.09 -6.75
C ASN A 64 -3.20 7.92 -8.07
N ASP A 65 -3.77 8.34 -9.20
CA ASP A 65 -3.09 8.40 -10.48
C ASP A 65 -2.15 9.62 -10.54
N VAL A 66 -2.40 10.62 -9.69
CA VAL A 66 -1.56 11.82 -9.52
C VAL A 66 -1.06 11.92 -8.09
N VAL A 67 0.25 11.97 -7.90
CA VAL A 67 0.89 12.06 -6.58
C VAL A 67 2.01 13.08 -6.59
N PHE A 68 1.85 14.18 -5.85
CA PHE A 68 2.90 15.18 -5.66
C PHE A 68 3.39 15.18 -4.21
N TYR A 69 4.71 15.19 -4.04
CA TYR A 69 5.37 15.20 -2.73
C TYR A 69 5.93 16.59 -2.43
N GLU A 70 5.71 17.08 -1.23
CA GLU A 70 6.43 18.25 -0.75
C GLU A 70 7.93 17.91 -0.63
N ILE A 71 8.82 18.87 -0.96
CA ILE A 71 10.27 18.63 -1.08
C ILE A 71 10.88 18.01 0.18
N ARG A 72 10.49 18.44 1.37
CA ARG A 72 10.96 17.85 2.63
C ARG A 72 10.52 16.39 2.74
N ARG A 73 9.25 16.10 2.44
CA ARG A 73 8.72 14.74 2.43
C ARG A 73 9.43 13.87 1.41
N PHE A 74 9.69 14.41 0.23
CA PHE A 74 10.44 13.74 -0.82
C PHE A 74 11.84 13.33 -0.33
N LEU A 75 12.58 14.25 0.30
CA LEU A 75 13.92 13.98 0.86
C LEU A 75 13.89 12.97 2.02
N GLU A 76 12.87 12.99 2.88
CA GLU A 76 12.66 11.99 3.93
C GLU A 76 12.47 10.58 3.34
N LEU A 77 11.69 10.47 2.27
CA LEU A 77 11.47 9.22 1.56
C LEU A 77 12.72 8.74 0.82
N LEU A 78 13.51 9.64 0.22
CA LEU A 78 14.82 9.30 -0.34
C LEU A 78 15.77 8.76 0.74
N LYS A 79 15.86 9.42 1.87
CA LYS A 79 16.67 8.96 3.02
C LYS A 79 16.28 7.56 3.48
N SER A 80 15.00 7.22 3.42
CA SER A 80 14.49 5.89 3.78
C SER A 80 14.65 4.85 2.67
N ASN A 81 15.25 5.21 1.53
CA ASN A 81 15.40 4.38 0.34
C ASN A 81 14.06 3.84 -0.19
N ASN A 82 13.04 4.71 -0.21
CA ASN A 82 11.74 4.33 -0.76
C ASN A 82 11.87 4.03 -2.26
N PRO A 83 11.49 2.82 -2.74
CA PRO A 83 11.65 2.43 -4.14
C PRO A 83 10.99 3.40 -5.13
N ASN A 84 9.72 3.75 -4.90
CA ASN A 84 8.96 4.61 -5.80
C ASN A 84 9.59 6.02 -5.95
N ILE A 85 10.23 6.51 -4.89
CA ILE A 85 10.87 7.83 -4.89
C ILE A 85 12.26 7.77 -5.54
N LEU A 86 13.01 6.69 -5.34
CA LEU A 86 14.27 6.47 -6.03
C LEU A 86 14.07 6.33 -7.55
N GLU A 87 12.95 5.76 -7.97
CA GLU A 87 12.57 5.68 -9.39
C GLU A 87 12.38 7.06 -10.01
N LEU A 88 11.80 8.03 -9.29
CA LEU A 88 11.61 9.39 -9.78
C LEU A 88 12.94 10.12 -10.10
N LEU A 89 14.05 9.70 -9.50
CA LEU A 89 15.37 10.26 -9.82
C LEU A 89 16.00 9.66 -11.08
N ASN A 90 15.42 8.61 -11.64
CA ASN A 90 15.97 7.86 -12.76
C ASN A 90 14.95 7.68 -13.90
N LEU A 91 13.96 8.57 -13.98
CA LEU A 91 13.00 8.57 -15.08
C LEU A 91 13.66 8.88 -16.42
N PRO A 92 13.16 8.29 -17.52
CA PRO A 92 13.53 8.70 -18.87
C PRO A 92 13.20 10.17 -19.11
N GLU A 93 14.00 10.85 -19.93
CA GLU A 93 13.82 12.29 -20.22
C GLU A 93 12.48 12.61 -20.88
N ASP A 94 11.98 11.71 -21.72
CA ASP A 94 10.68 11.82 -22.40
C ASP A 94 9.47 11.69 -21.44
N CYS A 95 9.70 11.16 -20.23
CA CYS A 95 8.70 11.11 -19.17
C CYS A 95 8.68 12.38 -18.32
N ILE A 96 9.66 13.26 -18.42
CA ILE A 96 9.71 14.51 -17.66
C ILE A 96 8.88 15.58 -18.35
N ILE A 97 7.76 15.98 -17.73
CA ILE A 97 6.86 17.01 -18.27
C ILE A 97 7.34 18.41 -17.92
N TYR A 98 7.83 18.58 -16.71
CA TYR A 98 8.35 19.83 -16.19
C TYR A 98 9.46 19.57 -15.17
N LYS A 99 10.51 20.38 -15.23
CA LYS A 99 11.59 20.37 -14.24
C LYS A 99 12.09 21.80 -14.01
N ASP A 100 12.06 22.24 -12.75
CA ASP A 100 12.71 23.48 -12.33
C ASP A 100 14.23 23.26 -12.23
N PRO A 101 15.09 24.20 -12.66
CA PRO A 101 16.54 24.06 -12.58
C PRO A 101 17.08 23.77 -11.17
N ILE A 102 16.39 24.21 -10.12
CA ILE A 102 16.79 23.90 -8.73
C ILE A 102 16.74 22.42 -8.43
N PHE A 103 15.89 21.65 -9.14
CA PHE A 103 15.78 20.21 -8.95
C PHE A 103 17.03 19.46 -9.47
N ASP A 104 17.83 20.07 -10.35
CA ASP A 104 19.09 19.51 -10.84
C ASP A 104 20.07 19.26 -9.69
N ILE A 105 20.04 20.07 -8.63
CA ILE A 105 20.86 19.85 -7.43
C ILE A 105 20.61 18.45 -6.84
N ILE A 106 19.38 17.97 -6.86
CA ILE A 106 19.02 16.65 -6.37
C ILE A 106 19.44 15.58 -7.35
N LEU A 107 19.21 15.81 -8.66
CA LEU A 107 19.54 14.85 -9.71
C LEU A 107 21.07 14.63 -9.82
N ASP A 108 21.86 15.67 -9.70
CA ASP A 108 23.33 15.60 -9.74
C ASP A 108 23.86 14.76 -8.56
N ASN A 109 23.16 14.75 -7.45
CA ASN A 109 23.51 14.00 -6.25
C ASN A 109 22.72 12.68 -6.09
N LYS A 110 21.98 12.23 -7.11
CA LYS A 110 21.07 11.07 -7.02
C LYS A 110 21.74 9.79 -6.50
N ASN A 111 22.99 9.55 -6.85
CA ASN A 111 23.74 8.37 -6.41
C ASN A 111 24.02 8.35 -4.89
N SER A 112 24.03 9.52 -4.26
CA SER A 112 24.24 9.64 -2.80
C SER A 112 23.06 9.11 -1.98
N PHE A 113 21.87 9.00 -2.59
CA PHE A 113 20.69 8.44 -1.95
C PHE A 113 20.64 6.91 -2.02
N LEU A 114 21.46 6.28 -2.89
CA LEU A 114 21.54 4.82 -3.00
C LEU A 114 22.44 4.26 -1.90
N THR A 115 21.84 3.84 -0.82
CA THR A 115 22.59 3.26 0.31
C THR A 115 22.36 1.74 0.42
N LYS A 116 23.13 1.06 1.29
CA LYS A 116 22.91 -0.36 1.58
C LYS A 116 21.50 -0.67 2.13
N GLY A 117 20.80 0.35 2.65
CA GLY A 117 19.41 0.27 3.08
C GLY A 117 18.44 -0.12 1.96
N CYS A 118 18.76 0.19 0.68
CA CYS A 118 17.99 -0.21 -0.48
C CYS A 118 17.69 -1.71 -0.49
N ARG A 119 18.62 -2.56 -0.05
CA ARG A 119 18.40 -4.02 0.01
C ARG A 119 17.14 -4.38 0.78
N ASN A 120 16.93 -3.77 1.93
CA ASN A 120 15.80 -4.10 2.80
C ASN A 120 14.49 -3.50 2.26
N SER A 121 14.51 -2.27 1.78
CA SER A 121 13.32 -1.61 1.24
C SER A 121 12.84 -2.28 -0.05
N PHE A 122 13.73 -2.60 -0.99
CA PHE A 122 13.37 -3.29 -2.23
C PHE A 122 12.98 -4.75 -2.00
N ALA A 123 13.65 -5.48 -1.10
CA ALA A 123 13.25 -6.84 -0.75
C ALA A 123 11.86 -6.87 -0.10
N GLY A 124 11.58 -5.94 0.82
CA GLY A 124 10.26 -5.80 1.43
C GLY A 124 9.17 -5.46 0.39
N TYR A 125 9.45 -4.52 -0.51
CA TYR A 125 8.55 -4.16 -1.60
C TYR A 125 8.27 -5.36 -2.52
N ALA A 126 9.30 -6.06 -2.98
CA ALA A 126 9.16 -7.25 -3.82
C ALA A 126 8.31 -8.35 -3.13
N THR A 127 8.57 -8.61 -1.86
CA THR A 127 7.78 -9.57 -1.05
C THR A 127 6.31 -9.18 -0.98
N GLN A 128 6.02 -7.89 -0.80
CA GLN A 128 4.64 -7.40 -0.81
C GLN A 128 3.97 -7.57 -2.18
N GLN A 129 4.67 -7.27 -3.28
CA GLN A 129 4.12 -7.45 -4.63
C GLN A 129 3.82 -8.93 -4.93
N ILE A 130 4.73 -9.83 -4.57
CA ILE A 130 4.51 -11.28 -4.70
C ILE A 130 3.29 -11.73 -3.87
N SER A 131 3.14 -11.22 -2.65
CA SER A 131 2.00 -11.55 -1.79
C SER A 131 0.67 -11.02 -2.35
N LYS A 132 0.67 -9.82 -2.95
CA LYS A 132 -0.49 -9.25 -3.63
C LYS A 132 -0.87 -10.09 -4.87
N SER A 133 0.11 -10.44 -5.70
CA SER A 133 -0.09 -11.28 -6.88
C SER A 133 -0.72 -12.63 -6.50
N ARG A 134 -0.18 -13.32 -5.50
CA ARG A 134 -0.75 -14.57 -4.98
C ARG A 134 -2.17 -14.40 -4.43
N GLY A 135 -2.47 -13.26 -3.80
CA GLY A 135 -3.81 -12.95 -3.32
C GLY A 135 -4.82 -12.70 -4.45
N GLN A 136 -4.39 -12.06 -5.55
CA GLN A 136 -5.21 -11.87 -6.74
C GLN A 136 -5.48 -13.19 -7.46
N ASP A 137 -4.46 -14.04 -7.61
CA ASP A 137 -4.60 -15.37 -8.19
C ASP A 137 -5.65 -16.21 -7.44
N LYS A 138 -5.60 -16.20 -6.10
CA LYS A 138 -6.63 -16.83 -5.28
C LYS A 138 -8.04 -16.27 -5.54
N LYS A 139 -8.19 -14.94 -5.75
CA LYS A 139 -9.50 -14.33 -6.03
C LYS A 139 -10.04 -14.70 -7.41
N GLN A 140 -9.16 -14.79 -8.42
CA GLN A 140 -9.54 -15.12 -9.80
C GLN A 140 -9.88 -16.59 -9.97
N ASN A 141 -9.10 -17.47 -9.31
CA ASN A 141 -9.24 -18.92 -9.40
C ASN A 141 -10.06 -19.52 -8.26
N TRP A 142 -10.74 -18.69 -7.46
CA TRP A 142 -11.60 -19.18 -6.39
C TRP A 142 -12.86 -19.82 -6.97
N GLU A 143 -13.01 -21.13 -6.75
CA GLU A 143 -14.26 -21.84 -7.08
C GLU A 143 -15.39 -21.32 -6.20
N LYS A 144 -16.21 -20.41 -6.74
CA LYS A 144 -17.32 -19.76 -6.02
C LYS A 144 -18.34 -20.76 -5.47
N ASP A 145 -18.48 -21.91 -6.12
CA ASP A 145 -19.45 -22.95 -5.76
C ASP A 145 -19.08 -23.71 -4.48
N LYS A 146 -17.86 -23.55 -3.99
CA LYS A 146 -17.39 -24.18 -2.72
C LYS A 146 -17.32 -23.23 -1.53
N VAL A 147 -17.83 -22.01 -1.66
CA VAL A 147 -17.83 -21.04 -0.57
C VAL A 147 -18.98 -21.40 0.39
N THR A 148 -18.67 -22.19 1.40
CA THR A 148 -19.59 -22.41 2.53
C THR A 148 -19.44 -21.27 3.54
N ARG A 149 -20.59 -20.74 4.00
CA ARG A 149 -20.58 -19.72 5.05
C ARG A 149 -20.10 -20.38 6.34
N LYS A 150 -18.99 -19.89 6.88
CA LYS A 150 -18.47 -20.37 8.17
C LYS A 150 -19.36 -19.91 9.32
N THR A 151 -19.53 -20.80 10.27
CA THR A 151 -20.24 -20.54 11.54
C THR A 151 -19.23 -20.24 12.65
N PRO A 152 -19.65 -19.69 13.80
CA PRO A 152 -18.76 -19.52 14.95
C PRO A 152 -18.06 -20.81 15.40
N LEU A 153 -18.70 -21.98 15.23
CA LEU A 153 -18.13 -23.28 15.55
C LEU A 153 -16.87 -23.62 14.74
N ASP A 154 -16.78 -23.14 13.49
CA ASP A 154 -15.62 -23.36 12.62
C ASP A 154 -14.33 -22.66 13.12
N PHE A 155 -14.46 -21.71 14.04
CA PHE A 155 -13.35 -20.97 14.65
C PHE A 155 -13.02 -21.41 16.06
N CYS A 156 -13.74 -22.41 16.60
CA CYS A 156 -13.56 -22.91 17.94
C CYS A 156 -12.57 -24.07 17.98
N TYR A 157 -11.90 -24.21 19.12
CA TYR A 157 -11.02 -25.32 19.42
C TYR A 157 -11.53 -26.07 20.66
N PHE A 158 -11.48 -27.38 20.59
CA PHE A 158 -11.73 -28.24 21.76
C PHE A 158 -10.42 -28.48 22.50
N HIS A 159 -10.37 -28.16 23.79
CA HIS A 159 -9.21 -28.35 24.66
C HIS A 159 -9.32 -29.61 25.44
N PHE A 160 -8.27 -30.44 25.35
CA PHE A 160 -8.16 -31.68 26.12
C PHE A 160 -6.78 -31.75 26.78
N GLY A 161 -6.72 -31.47 28.06
CA GLY A 161 -5.45 -31.36 28.79
C GLY A 161 -4.56 -30.24 28.22
N SER A 162 -3.36 -30.59 27.76
CA SER A 162 -2.41 -29.65 27.09
C SER A 162 -2.59 -29.52 25.57
N ASN A 163 -3.49 -30.30 24.98
CA ASN A 163 -3.71 -30.35 23.55
C ASN A 163 -4.97 -29.57 23.18
N SER A 164 -4.96 -28.98 21.97
CA SER A 164 -6.16 -28.39 21.38
C SER A 164 -6.35 -28.88 19.94
N VAL A 165 -7.60 -29.20 19.61
CA VAL A 165 -7.99 -29.70 18.29
C VAL A 165 -9.10 -28.80 17.74
N PRO A 166 -9.13 -28.48 16.43
CA PRO A 166 -10.25 -27.75 15.83
C PRO A 166 -11.58 -28.44 16.20
N LEU A 167 -12.57 -27.66 16.64
CA LEU A 167 -13.85 -28.20 17.08
C LEU A 167 -14.53 -29.04 16.00
N THR A 168 -14.43 -28.60 14.73
CA THR A 168 -14.97 -29.34 13.57
C THR A 168 -14.37 -30.75 13.45
N THR A 169 -13.06 -30.88 13.68
CA THR A 169 -12.38 -32.20 13.68
C THR A 169 -12.91 -33.06 14.81
N TYR A 170 -13.01 -32.52 16.03
CA TYR A 170 -13.55 -33.24 17.19
C TYR A 170 -14.98 -33.73 16.96
N LEU A 171 -15.85 -32.87 16.40
CA LEU A 171 -17.23 -33.21 16.10
C LEU A 171 -17.32 -34.37 15.07
N ASN A 172 -16.52 -34.29 14.01
CA ASN A 172 -16.46 -35.36 13.00
C ASN A 172 -15.99 -36.68 13.58
N ASP A 173 -14.95 -36.68 14.42
CA ASP A 173 -14.44 -37.90 15.09
C ASP A 173 -15.46 -38.53 16.02
N LYS A 174 -16.35 -37.72 16.63
CA LYS A 174 -17.43 -38.19 17.51
C LYS A 174 -18.74 -38.48 16.76
N GLY A 175 -18.80 -38.27 15.46
CA GLY A 175 -20.01 -38.46 14.67
C GLY A 175 -21.13 -37.44 14.99
N MET A 176 -20.77 -36.27 15.53
CA MET A 176 -21.71 -35.23 15.93
C MET A 176 -21.96 -34.27 14.76
N ASP A 177 -23.23 -34.06 14.38
CA ASP A 177 -23.57 -33.10 13.34
C ASP A 177 -23.54 -31.66 13.91
N GLN A 178 -22.72 -30.80 13.33
CA GLN A 178 -22.55 -29.40 13.73
C GLN A 178 -23.87 -28.62 13.82
N LYS A 179 -24.90 -29.01 13.06
CA LYS A 179 -26.24 -28.37 13.07
C LYS A 179 -26.97 -28.47 14.41
N PHE A 180 -26.63 -29.51 15.18
CA PHE A 180 -27.26 -29.75 16.49
C PHE A 180 -26.39 -29.27 17.64
N CYS A 181 -25.23 -28.64 17.32
CA CYS A 181 -24.32 -28.13 18.33
C CYS A 181 -24.65 -26.68 18.71
N GLY A 182 -24.62 -26.40 20.00
CA GLY A 182 -24.74 -25.06 20.57
C GLY A 182 -23.54 -24.69 21.44
N LEU A 183 -23.24 -23.40 21.52
CA LEU A 183 -22.20 -22.85 22.38
C LEU A 183 -22.83 -21.94 23.44
N SER A 184 -22.49 -22.17 24.71
CA SER A 184 -22.85 -21.26 25.79
C SER A 184 -21.59 -20.75 26.46
N LYS A 185 -21.52 -19.43 26.68
CA LYS A 185 -20.38 -18.80 27.32
C LYS A 185 -20.25 -19.25 28.78
N VAL A 186 -19.07 -19.69 29.16
CA VAL A 186 -18.78 -20.04 30.57
C VAL A 186 -18.61 -18.74 31.37
N PRO A 187 -19.39 -18.53 32.45
CA PRO A 187 -19.26 -17.35 33.30
C PRO A 187 -17.83 -17.19 33.84
N HIS A 188 -17.37 -15.96 33.95
CA HIS A 188 -16.06 -15.60 34.50
C HIS A 188 -14.84 -16.16 33.74
N SER A 189 -15.03 -16.75 32.54
CA SER A 189 -13.95 -17.20 31.66
C SER A 189 -13.83 -16.34 30.40
N ARG A 190 -12.60 -16.09 29.98
CA ARG A 190 -12.33 -15.36 28.74
C ARG A 190 -12.32 -16.37 27.58
N ASP A 191 -13.14 -16.08 26.55
CA ASP A 191 -13.19 -16.84 25.30
C ASP A 191 -13.38 -18.34 25.43
N THR A 192 -14.04 -18.78 26.55
CA THR A 192 -14.33 -20.17 26.85
C THR A 192 -15.84 -20.43 26.77
N TYR A 193 -16.19 -21.49 26.08
CA TYR A 193 -17.58 -21.88 25.83
C TYR A 193 -17.81 -23.36 26.17
N ALA A 194 -18.96 -23.65 26.70
CA ALA A 194 -19.44 -25.05 26.86
C ALA A 194 -20.11 -25.46 25.54
N LEU A 195 -19.78 -26.65 25.05
CA LEU A 195 -20.40 -27.26 23.90
C LEU A 195 -21.58 -28.13 24.34
N TYR A 196 -22.72 -27.95 23.70
CA TYR A 196 -23.92 -28.76 23.83
C TYR A 196 -24.23 -29.44 22.52
N TYR A 197 -24.65 -30.71 22.61
CA TYR A 197 -25.08 -31.49 21.46
C TYR A 197 -26.49 -32.03 21.70
#